data_30f43802c12cf709dafadb159b247761
#
_entry.id   30f43802c12cf709dafadb159b247761
#
_cell.length_a   1.000
_cell.length_b   1.000
_cell.length_c   1.000
_cell.angle_alpha   90.00
_cell.angle_beta   90.00
_cell.angle_gamma   90.00
#
_symmetry.space_group_name_H-M   'P 1'
#
loop_
_entity.id
_entity.type
_entity.pdbx_description
1 polymer ?
#
loop_
_entity_poly.entity_id
_entity_poly.type
_entity_poly.pdbx_seq_one_letter_code
_entity_poly.pdbx_strand_id
1 'polypeptide(L)'
;ESVYPYNATIRTLDLGGEKYFQKHLAPSEANPVLGLRALRFSLRHYDIFKTQLRGILRASTKKNLEIMFPMVTTLEDLQKAKTIFQEAKESLRRENVPFDEEIKVGIMVEVPICALNSEAFAHNVDFFSVGTNDLIQYLMAIDRNNESVANYYDPYHPAFLKLLISVASTAKRHKISISICGESASDPDLIPLFIGLGIDEFSMTPQ
;
A
#
# COMPACT_ATOMS: atom_id res chain seq x y z
N GLU A 1 -4.17 18.40 -10.02
CA GLU A 1 -4.53 18.99 -11.35
C GLU A 1 -3.53 18.61 -12.44
N SER A 2 -2.23 18.58 -12.15
CA SER A 2 -1.16 18.31 -13.14
C SER A 2 -1.25 16.95 -13.83
N VAL A 3 -1.87 15.95 -13.20
CA VAL A 3 -2.00 14.58 -13.75
C VAL A 3 -3.37 14.32 -14.39
N TYR A 4 -4.35 15.24 -14.24
CA TYR A 4 -5.66 15.07 -14.87
C TYR A 4 -5.52 15.03 -16.41
N PRO A 5 -6.22 14.13 -17.13
CA PRO A 5 -7.31 13.25 -16.70
C PRO A 5 -6.90 11.87 -16.16
N TYR A 6 -5.62 11.62 -15.97
CA TYR A 6 -5.13 10.32 -15.49
C TYR A 6 -5.38 10.17 -13.99
N ASN A 7 -5.56 8.94 -13.53
CA ASN A 7 -5.67 8.62 -12.12
C ASN A 7 -4.32 8.78 -11.40
N ALA A 8 -4.39 9.11 -10.11
CA ALA A 8 -3.24 9.13 -9.23
C ALA A 8 -3.57 8.44 -7.91
N THR A 9 -2.79 7.44 -7.56
CA THR A 9 -2.90 6.73 -6.29
C THR A 9 -2.01 7.39 -5.25
N ILE A 10 -2.59 7.83 -4.14
CA ILE A 10 -1.84 8.42 -3.03
C ILE A 10 -1.72 7.41 -1.91
N ARG A 11 -0.49 6.97 -1.66
CA ARG A 11 -0.17 6.15 -0.50
C ARG A 11 -0.17 7.01 0.77
N THR A 12 -0.85 6.56 1.82
CA THR A 12 -0.73 7.20 3.13
C THR A 12 0.67 7.00 3.69
N LEU A 13 1.03 7.76 4.72
CA LEU A 13 2.38 7.80 5.26
C LEU A 13 2.96 6.41 5.48
N ASP A 14 4.11 6.17 4.89
CA ASP A 14 4.98 5.05 5.19
C ASP A 14 6.28 5.59 5.81
N LEU A 15 6.15 6.04 7.03
CA LEU A 15 7.27 6.42 7.86
C LEU A 15 7.70 5.18 8.63
N GLY A 16 8.95 4.81 8.47
CA GLY A 16 9.54 3.66 9.14
C GLY A 16 11.05 3.82 9.28
N GLY A 17 11.65 3.23 10.30
CA GLY A 17 13.07 3.13 10.47
C GLY A 17 13.77 4.46 10.78
N GLU A 18 14.59 4.94 9.90
CA GLU A 18 15.56 6.01 10.17
C GLU A 18 15.09 7.42 9.78
N LYS A 19 13.86 7.62 9.34
CA LYS A 19 13.40 8.91 8.83
C LYS A 19 13.18 9.92 9.96
N TYR A 20 13.55 11.17 9.70
CA TYR A 20 13.64 12.29 10.63
C TYR A 20 12.47 12.47 11.63
N PHE A 21 11.25 12.14 11.24
CA PHE A 21 10.07 12.24 12.11
C PHE A 21 10.05 11.21 13.24
N GLN A 22 10.62 10.02 13.05
CA GLN A 22 10.61 8.98 14.08
C GLN A 22 11.55 9.30 15.26
N LYS A 23 12.64 9.99 15.06
CA LYS A 23 13.56 10.38 16.15
C LYS A 23 12.85 11.17 17.26
N HIS A 24 11.73 11.83 16.93
CA HIS A 24 10.99 12.68 17.87
C HIS A 24 9.66 12.07 18.35
N LEU A 25 9.13 11.05 17.66
CA LEU A 25 7.79 10.50 17.91
C LEU A 25 7.78 9.02 18.35
N ALA A 26 8.87 8.30 18.15
CA ALA A 26 8.99 6.90 18.57
C ALA A 26 10.35 6.62 19.19
N PRO A 27 10.43 5.73 20.20
CA PRO A 27 11.69 5.24 20.73
C PRO A 27 12.48 4.50 19.63
N SER A 28 13.82 4.44 19.78
CA SER A 28 14.66 3.62 18.91
C SER A 28 14.22 2.16 18.98
N GLU A 29 13.90 1.58 17.83
CA GLU A 29 13.52 0.18 17.70
C GLU A 29 14.71 -0.65 17.20
N ALA A 30 14.86 -1.86 17.75
CA ALA A 30 15.92 -2.77 17.31
C ALA A 30 15.73 -3.28 15.87
N ASN A 31 14.48 -3.39 15.43
CA ASN A 31 14.09 -3.85 14.11
C ASN A 31 13.02 -2.92 13.50
N PRO A 32 13.38 -1.71 13.05
CA PRO A 32 12.43 -0.70 12.59
C PRO A 32 11.54 -1.16 11.43
N VAL A 33 12.08 -2.04 10.56
CA VAL A 33 11.37 -2.61 9.41
C VAL A 33 10.17 -3.47 9.87
N LEU A 34 10.30 -4.14 11.03
CA LEU A 34 9.24 -4.96 11.63
C LEU A 34 8.43 -4.21 12.69
N GLY A 35 8.77 -2.97 12.97
CA GLY A 35 8.26 -2.17 14.08
C GLY A 35 7.05 -1.31 13.76
N LEU A 36 7.03 -0.13 14.41
CA LEU A 36 5.97 0.87 14.29
C LEU A 36 6.18 1.70 13.03
N ARG A 37 5.65 1.25 11.90
CA ARG A 37 5.73 1.96 10.60
C ARG A 37 4.39 1.98 9.88
N ALA A 38 4.28 2.82 8.86
CA ALA A 38 3.19 2.88 7.90
C ALA A 38 1.80 2.93 8.58
N LEU A 39 0.88 2.02 8.26
CA LEU A 39 -0.46 2.02 8.83
C LEU A 39 -0.44 1.85 10.35
N ARG A 40 0.48 1.05 10.90
CA ARG A 40 0.62 0.89 12.37
C ARG A 40 0.93 2.22 13.06
N PHE A 41 1.84 3.01 12.46
CA PHE A 41 2.14 4.37 12.91
C PHE A 41 0.92 5.29 12.79
N SER A 42 0.26 5.26 11.64
CA SER A 42 -0.92 6.08 11.36
C SER A 42 -2.07 5.82 12.32
N LEU A 43 -2.35 4.55 12.64
CA LEU A 43 -3.40 4.18 13.60
C LEU A 43 -3.06 4.61 15.03
N ARG A 44 -1.78 4.64 15.41
CA ARG A 44 -1.32 5.12 16.72
C ARG A 44 -1.35 6.64 16.83
N HIS A 45 -1.17 7.34 15.71
CA HIS A 45 -1.13 8.80 15.63
C HIS A 45 -2.37 9.33 14.87
N TYR A 46 -3.53 9.13 15.48
CA TYR A 46 -4.84 9.45 14.90
C TYR A 46 -4.93 10.83 14.26
N ASP A 47 -4.47 11.89 14.95
CA ASP A 47 -4.59 13.26 14.45
C ASP A 47 -3.76 13.51 13.19
N ILE A 48 -2.56 12.91 13.11
CA ILE A 48 -1.69 12.98 11.93
C ILE A 48 -2.39 12.27 10.77
N PHE A 49 -2.88 11.06 11.01
CA PHE A 49 -3.54 10.26 9.97
C PHE A 49 -4.81 10.92 9.46
N LYS A 50 -5.67 11.39 10.35
CA LYS A 50 -6.89 12.10 9.98
C LYS A 50 -6.59 13.39 9.20
N THR A 51 -5.56 14.14 9.60
CA THR A 51 -5.12 15.34 8.87
C THR A 51 -4.66 15.00 7.47
N GLN A 52 -3.87 13.93 7.28
CA GLN A 52 -3.46 13.47 5.96
C GLN A 52 -4.66 13.08 5.10
N LEU A 53 -5.58 12.26 5.63
CA LEU A 53 -6.77 11.82 4.92
C LEU A 53 -7.66 13.01 4.49
N ARG A 54 -7.84 14.00 5.36
CA ARG A 54 -8.55 15.24 5.02
C ARG A 54 -7.84 16.02 3.89
N GLY A 55 -6.51 16.07 3.91
CA GLY A 55 -5.72 16.70 2.83
C GLY A 55 -5.92 16.02 1.48
N ILE A 56 -5.88 14.68 1.46
CA ILE A 56 -6.11 13.89 0.24
C ILE A 56 -7.54 14.08 -0.27
N LEU A 57 -8.54 13.99 0.61
CA LEU A 57 -9.94 14.23 0.27
C LEU A 57 -10.16 15.60 -0.34
N ARG A 58 -9.61 16.67 0.25
CA ARG A 58 -9.71 18.03 -0.32
C ARG A 58 -9.10 18.16 -1.70
N ALA A 59 -8.07 17.36 -2.01
CA ALA A 59 -7.45 17.34 -3.33
C ALA A 59 -8.24 16.52 -4.37
N SER A 60 -9.22 15.71 -3.95
CA SER A 60 -9.90 14.73 -4.80
C SER A 60 -11.04 15.29 -5.67
N THR A 61 -11.29 16.59 -5.65
CA THR A 61 -12.43 17.24 -6.33
C THR A 61 -12.52 16.97 -7.84
N LYS A 62 -11.41 16.57 -8.49
CA LYS A 62 -11.37 16.17 -9.91
C LYS A 62 -11.74 14.70 -10.14
N LYS A 63 -12.02 13.93 -9.08
CA LYS A 63 -12.42 12.52 -9.12
C LYS A 63 -11.40 11.59 -9.81
N ASN A 64 -10.13 11.93 -9.71
CA ASN A 64 -9.03 11.16 -10.29
C ASN A 64 -7.99 10.73 -9.26
N LEU A 65 -8.34 10.78 -7.96
CA LEU A 65 -7.48 10.31 -6.90
C LEU A 65 -8.00 9.00 -6.30
N GLU A 66 -7.07 8.19 -5.86
CA GLU A 66 -7.30 6.97 -5.10
C GLU A 66 -6.41 6.97 -3.85
N ILE A 67 -6.86 6.35 -2.78
CA ILE A 67 -6.12 6.24 -1.52
C ILE A 67 -5.64 4.80 -1.34
N MET A 68 -4.38 4.63 -0.95
CA MET A 68 -3.79 3.33 -0.68
C MET A 68 -3.21 3.27 0.72
N PHE A 69 -3.63 2.27 1.51
CA PHE A 69 -3.07 2.02 2.83
C PHE A 69 -1.89 1.03 2.75
N PRO A 70 -0.69 1.42 3.20
CA PRO A 70 0.48 0.53 3.23
C PRO A 70 0.49 -0.37 4.47
N MET A 71 1.25 -1.47 4.44
CA MET A 71 1.53 -2.35 5.58
C MET A 71 0.28 -2.88 6.31
N VAL A 72 -0.78 -3.16 5.56
CA VAL A 72 -2.00 -3.74 6.12
C VAL A 72 -1.72 -5.18 6.53
N THR A 73 -1.97 -5.51 7.79
CA THR A 73 -1.67 -6.82 8.36
C THR A 73 -2.94 -7.59 8.68
N THR A 74 -3.96 -6.93 9.22
CA THR A 74 -5.22 -7.55 9.63
C THR A 74 -6.43 -6.81 9.08
N LEU A 75 -7.56 -7.50 8.98
CA LEU A 75 -8.85 -6.85 8.62
C LEU A 75 -9.26 -5.82 9.67
N GLU A 76 -8.90 -6.05 10.93
CA GLU A 76 -9.18 -5.11 12.01
C GLU A 76 -8.44 -3.78 11.81
N ASP A 77 -7.16 -3.82 11.41
CA ASP A 77 -6.39 -2.61 11.09
C ASP A 77 -6.98 -1.87 9.90
N LEU A 78 -7.37 -2.59 8.84
CA LEU A 78 -8.06 -2.01 7.70
C LEU A 78 -9.38 -1.35 8.12
N GLN A 79 -10.17 -2.01 8.96
CA GLN A 79 -11.44 -1.46 9.42
C GLN A 79 -11.25 -0.18 10.27
N LYS A 80 -10.24 -0.17 11.16
CA LYS A 80 -9.87 1.04 11.92
C LYS A 80 -9.48 2.19 10.99
N ALA A 81 -8.67 1.91 9.95
CA ALA A 81 -8.27 2.91 8.97
C ALA A 81 -9.49 3.46 8.21
N LYS A 82 -10.40 2.59 7.78
CA LYS A 82 -11.65 2.98 7.10
C LYS A 82 -12.57 3.80 8.01
N THR A 83 -12.61 3.50 9.30
CA THR A 83 -13.38 4.30 10.27
C THR A 83 -12.84 5.73 10.35
N ILE A 84 -11.51 5.90 10.50
CA ILE A 84 -10.88 7.23 10.54
C ILE A 84 -11.09 7.96 9.21
N PHE A 85 -11.06 7.23 8.09
CA PHE A 85 -11.35 7.79 6.77
C PHE A 85 -12.79 8.32 6.67
N GLN A 86 -13.78 7.58 7.17
CA GLN A 86 -15.18 8.05 7.21
C GLN A 86 -15.35 9.27 8.12
N GLU A 87 -14.68 9.29 9.26
CA GLU A 87 -14.69 10.48 10.14
C GLU A 87 -14.04 11.71 9.47
N ALA A 88 -13.03 11.51 8.63
CA ALA A 88 -12.43 12.58 7.82
C ALA A 88 -13.43 13.13 6.80
N LYS A 89 -14.17 12.25 6.10
CA LYS A 89 -15.26 12.64 5.18
C LYS A 89 -16.36 13.43 5.90
N GLU A 90 -16.84 12.92 7.04
CA GLU A 90 -17.88 13.58 7.84
C GLU A 90 -17.44 14.97 8.33
N SER A 91 -16.19 15.11 8.72
CA SER A 91 -15.63 16.40 9.14
C SER A 91 -15.66 17.41 7.98
N LEU A 92 -15.25 17.00 6.76
CA LEU A 92 -15.29 17.87 5.59
C LEU A 92 -16.74 18.22 5.16
N ARG A 93 -17.68 17.27 5.26
CA ARG A 93 -19.09 17.54 5.00
C ARG A 93 -19.65 18.60 5.95
N ARG A 94 -19.34 18.51 7.25
CA ARG A 94 -19.78 19.51 8.24
C ARG A 94 -19.21 20.90 7.99
N GLU A 95 -18.02 20.95 7.39
CA GLU A 95 -17.34 22.20 7.02
C GLU A 95 -17.75 22.71 5.62
N ASN A 96 -18.63 21.99 4.91
CA ASN A 96 -19.02 22.25 3.52
C ASN A 96 -17.82 22.32 2.56
N VAL A 97 -16.76 21.54 2.80
CA VAL A 97 -15.59 21.44 1.94
C VAL A 97 -15.84 20.35 0.91
N PRO A 98 -15.78 20.66 -0.41
CA PRO A 98 -16.03 19.69 -1.45
C PRO A 98 -14.88 18.66 -1.57
N PHE A 99 -15.25 17.41 -1.85
CA PHE A 99 -14.34 16.30 -2.14
C PHE A 99 -15.05 15.23 -2.97
N ASP A 100 -14.32 14.22 -3.43
CA ASP A 100 -14.90 13.06 -4.11
C ASP A 100 -15.50 12.09 -3.08
N GLU A 101 -16.82 11.97 -3.07
CA GLU A 101 -17.53 11.04 -2.19
C GLU A 101 -17.26 9.57 -2.55
N GLU A 102 -16.95 9.26 -3.81
CA GLU A 102 -16.74 7.92 -4.34
C GLU A 102 -15.25 7.57 -4.51
N ILE A 103 -14.37 8.34 -3.86
CA ILE A 103 -12.92 8.08 -3.93
C ILE A 103 -12.60 6.64 -3.51
N LYS A 104 -11.88 5.94 -4.37
CA LYS A 104 -11.52 4.54 -4.16
C LYS A 104 -10.47 4.38 -3.08
N VAL A 105 -10.57 3.27 -2.34
CA VAL A 105 -9.65 2.90 -1.26
C VAL A 105 -9.09 1.52 -1.50
N GLY A 106 -7.79 1.43 -1.69
CA GLY A 106 -7.06 0.18 -1.84
C GLY A 106 -6.03 -0.06 -0.74
N ILE A 107 -5.37 -1.19 -0.83
CA ILE A 107 -4.28 -1.56 0.08
C ILE A 107 -3.02 -1.94 -0.68
N MET A 108 -1.89 -1.72 -0.06
CA MET A 108 -0.63 -2.32 -0.51
C MET A 108 -0.50 -3.73 0.07
N VAL A 109 -0.46 -4.71 -0.83
CA VAL A 109 -0.24 -6.11 -0.48
C VAL A 109 1.26 -6.34 -0.44
N GLU A 110 1.84 -6.13 0.73
CA GLU A 110 3.30 -6.17 0.94
C GLU A 110 3.71 -6.92 2.21
N VAL A 111 2.72 -7.42 2.97
CA VAL A 111 2.96 -8.29 4.12
C VAL A 111 2.46 -9.70 3.79
N PRO A 112 3.24 -10.76 4.01
CA PRO A 112 2.86 -12.12 3.61
C PRO A 112 1.51 -12.58 4.14
N ILE A 113 1.15 -12.22 5.38
CA ILE A 113 -0.16 -12.59 5.95
C ILE A 113 -1.32 -11.92 5.20
N CYS A 114 -1.14 -10.69 4.70
CA CYS A 114 -2.14 -10.01 3.86
C CYS A 114 -2.27 -10.72 2.51
N ALA A 115 -1.14 -11.04 1.88
CA ALA A 115 -1.12 -11.74 0.59
C ALA A 115 -1.75 -13.14 0.67
N LEU A 116 -1.45 -13.91 1.72
CA LEU A 116 -2.04 -15.23 1.98
C LEU A 116 -3.55 -15.17 2.25
N ASN A 117 -4.03 -14.10 2.84
CA ASN A 117 -5.45 -13.88 3.15
C ASN A 117 -6.11 -12.85 2.22
N SER A 118 -5.57 -12.70 1.00
CA SER A 118 -6.04 -11.69 0.03
C SER A 118 -7.53 -11.77 -0.28
N GLU A 119 -8.13 -12.97 -0.21
CA GLU A 119 -9.57 -13.20 -0.41
C GLU A 119 -10.42 -12.37 0.58
N ALA A 120 -10.07 -12.38 1.86
CA ALA A 120 -10.80 -11.63 2.87
C ALA A 120 -10.65 -10.10 2.68
N PHE A 121 -9.48 -9.65 2.22
CA PHE A 121 -9.25 -8.23 1.95
C PHE A 121 -9.98 -7.76 0.69
N ALA A 122 -10.05 -8.58 -0.36
CA ALA A 122 -10.69 -8.22 -1.63
C ALA A 122 -12.16 -7.79 -1.50
N HIS A 123 -12.88 -8.32 -0.50
CA HIS A 123 -14.25 -7.89 -0.18
C HIS A 123 -14.35 -6.48 0.45
N ASN A 124 -13.24 -5.92 0.85
CA ASN A 124 -13.19 -4.72 1.67
C ASN A 124 -12.46 -3.54 1.02
N VAL A 125 -11.96 -3.70 -0.22
CA VAL A 125 -11.19 -2.68 -0.91
C VAL A 125 -11.54 -2.60 -2.39
N ASP A 126 -11.19 -1.50 -3.05
CA ASP A 126 -11.48 -1.26 -4.45
C ASP A 126 -10.33 -1.72 -5.37
N PHE A 127 -9.13 -1.86 -4.83
CA PHE A 127 -7.96 -2.32 -5.59
C PHE A 127 -6.84 -2.86 -4.68
N PHE A 128 -5.93 -3.63 -5.29
CA PHE A 128 -4.67 -4.04 -4.71
C PHE A 128 -3.48 -3.35 -5.41
N SER A 129 -2.44 -3.03 -4.64
CA SER A 129 -1.13 -2.71 -5.18
C SER A 129 -0.09 -3.62 -4.52
N VAL A 130 0.60 -4.43 -5.30
CA VAL A 130 1.59 -5.36 -4.73
C VAL A 130 2.92 -4.65 -4.53
N GLY A 131 3.32 -4.46 -3.27
CA GLY A 131 4.60 -3.90 -2.88
C GLY A 131 5.68 -4.96 -2.84
N THR A 132 6.34 -5.21 -3.99
CA THR A 132 7.26 -6.35 -4.14
C THR A 132 8.46 -6.30 -3.21
N ASN A 133 8.99 -5.10 -2.95
CA ASN A 133 10.18 -4.94 -2.12
C ASN A 133 9.97 -5.46 -0.70
N ASP A 134 8.90 -5.00 -0.04
CA ASP A 134 8.58 -5.41 1.33
C ASP A 134 8.02 -6.84 1.35
N LEU A 135 7.21 -7.23 0.37
CA LEU A 135 6.66 -8.59 0.31
C LEU A 135 7.75 -9.66 0.22
N ILE A 136 8.74 -9.47 -0.67
CA ILE A 136 9.87 -10.40 -0.80
C ILE A 136 10.73 -10.38 0.46
N GLN A 137 11.06 -9.19 0.98
CA GLN A 137 11.83 -9.03 2.21
C GLN A 137 11.24 -9.82 3.38
N TYR A 138 9.94 -9.68 3.62
CA TYR A 138 9.26 -10.39 4.71
C TYR A 138 9.05 -11.88 4.42
N LEU A 139 8.79 -12.25 3.16
CA LEU A 139 8.62 -13.64 2.77
C LEU A 139 9.92 -14.45 2.94
N MET A 140 11.04 -13.81 2.64
CA MET A 140 12.37 -14.42 2.76
C MET A 140 13.04 -14.17 4.11
N ALA A 141 12.40 -13.39 5.01
CA ALA A 141 12.92 -13.03 6.34
C ALA A 141 14.32 -12.37 6.28
N ILE A 142 14.50 -11.44 5.36
CA ILE A 142 15.75 -10.68 5.18
C ILE A 142 15.50 -9.19 5.32
N ASP A 143 16.52 -8.45 5.69
CA ASP A 143 16.56 -7.00 5.56
C ASP A 143 17.34 -6.64 4.27
N ARG A 144 16.66 -6.16 3.24
CA ARG A 144 17.26 -5.81 1.94
C ARG A 144 18.29 -4.67 2.02
N ASN A 145 18.26 -3.87 3.11
CA ASN A 145 19.23 -2.81 3.34
C ASN A 145 20.48 -3.30 4.06
N ASN A 146 20.50 -4.54 4.54
CA ASN A 146 21.64 -5.13 5.19
C ASN A 146 22.51 -5.88 4.15
N GLU A 147 23.66 -5.32 3.82
CA GLU A 147 24.59 -5.85 2.81
C GLU A 147 24.98 -7.31 3.04
N SER A 148 25.00 -7.77 4.30
CA SER A 148 25.36 -9.15 4.64
C SER A 148 24.32 -10.19 4.20
N VAL A 149 23.09 -9.80 3.95
CA VAL A 149 21.97 -10.69 3.58
C VAL A 149 21.20 -10.23 2.34
N ALA A 150 21.50 -9.06 1.78
CA ALA A 150 20.82 -8.53 0.60
C ALA A 150 20.91 -9.45 -0.63
N ASN A 151 21.96 -10.29 -0.71
CA ASN A 151 22.13 -11.27 -1.76
C ASN A 151 21.11 -12.43 -1.72
N TYR A 152 20.37 -12.60 -0.63
CA TYR A 152 19.26 -13.55 -0.55
C TYR A 152 17.95 -12.98 -1.11
N TYR A 153 17.88 -11.69 -1.40
CA TYR A 153 16.72 -11.09 -2.04
C TYR A 153 16.57 -11.63 -3.46
N ASP A 154 15.50 -12.39 -3.71
CA ASP A 154 15.26 -13.02 -4.99
C ASP A 154 13.82 -12.79 -5.48
N PRO A 155 13.60 -11.87 -6.44
CA PRO A 155 12.29 -11.62 -7.02
C PRO A 155 11.78 -12.75 -7.94
N TYR A 156 12.64 -13.69 -8.31
CA TYR A 156 12.30 -14.86 -9.12
C TYR A 156 11.97 -16.09 -8.29
N HIS A 157 12.05 -15.99 -6.96
CA HIS A 157 11.83 -17.12 -6.06
C HIS A 157 10.45 -17.76 -6.27
N PRO A 158 10.34 -19.09 -6.49
CA PRO A 158 9.07 -19.74 -6.82
C PRO A 158 7.96 -19.53 -5.78
N ALA A 159 8.32 -19.37 -4.49
CA ALA A 159 7.33 -19.10 -3.42
C ALA A 159 6.71 -17.71 -3.57
N PHE A 160 7.52 -16.70 -3.93
CA PHE A 160 7.00 -15.35 -4.21
C PHE A 160 6.08 -15.36 -5.44
N LEU A 161 6.49 -16.00 -6.53
CA LEU A 161 5.69 -16.09 -7.76
C LEU A 161 4.36 -16.82 -7.52
N LYS A 162 4.36 -17.92 -6.74
CA LYS A 162 3.12 -18.61 -6.35
C LYS A 162 2.19 -17.73 -5.54
N LEU A 163 2.73 -16.95 -4.61
CA LEU A 163 1.95 -16.03 -3.79
C LEU A 163 1.36 -14.91 -4.65
N LEU A 164 2.13 -14.34 -5.57
CA LEU A 164 1.67 -13.33 -6.52
C LEU A 164 0.55 -13.86 -7.43
N ILE A 165 0.68 -15.08 -7.96
CA ILE A 165 -0.37 -15.75 -8.73
C ILE A 165 -1.67 -15.85 -7.92
N SER A 166 -1.57 -16.21 -6.65
CA SER A 166 -2.75 -16.31 -5.75
C SER A 166 -3.42 -14.95 -5.57
N VAL A 167 -2.65 -13.89 -5.31
CA VAL A 167 -3.17 -12.52 -5.14
C VAL A 167 -3.82 -12.01 -6.42
N ALA A 168 -3.15 -12.19 -7.58
CA ALA A 168 -3.70 -11.79 -8.88
C ALA A 168 -4.99 -12.54 -9.23
N SER A 169 -5.03 -13.85 -8.95
CA SER A 169 -6.24 -14.66 -9.14
C SER A 169 -7.40 -14.20 -8.25
N THR A 170 -7.10 -13.77 -7.02
CA THR A 170 -8.09 -13.20 -6.10
C THR A 170 -8.64 -11.89 -6.65
N ALA A 171 -7.77 -10.95 -7.03
CA ALA A 171 -8.19 -9.67 -7.62
C ALA A 171 -9.12 -9.89 -8.83
N LYS A 172 -8.76 -10.81 -9.72
CA LYS A 172 -9.56 -11.16 -10.89
C LYS A 172 -10.94 -11.73 -10.53
N ARG A 173 -11.02 -12.65 -9.55
CA ARG A 173 -12.32 -13.21 -9.10
C ARG A 173 -13.23 -12.14 -8.51
N HIS A 174 -12.67 -11.19 -7.76
CA HIS A 174 -13.41 -10.10 -7.13
C HIS A 174 -13.61 -8.88 -8.04
N LYS A 175 -13.05 -8.90 -9.26
CA LYS A 175 -13.14 -7.80 -10.25
C LYS A 175 -12.62 -6.47 -9.70
N ILE A 176 -11.60 -6.52 -8.87
CA ILE A 176 -10.85 -5.36 -8.42
C ILE A 176 -9.55 -5.25 -9.22
N SER A 177 -9.09 -4.01 -9.46
CA SER A 177 -7.84 -3.79 -10.17
C SER A 177 -6.63 -4.19 -9.31
N ILE A 178 -5.56 -4.61 -9.99
CA ILE A 178 -4.30 -4.96 -9.34
C ILE A 178 -3.13 -4.28 -10.04
N SER A 179 -2.35 -3.55 -9.27
CA SER A 179 -1.09 -2.96 -9.70
C SER A 179 0.11 -3.62 -9.04
N ILE A 180 1.28 -3.42 -9.61
CA ILE A 180 2.54 -3.83 -9.02
C ILE A 180 3.48 -2.62 -8.87
N CYS A 181 4.18 -2.53 -7.77
CA CYS A 181 5.16 -1.49 -7.49
C CYS A 181 6.42 -2.09 -6.84
N GLY A 182 7.45 -1.26 -6.66
CA GLY A 182 8.76 -1.70 -6.23
C GLY A 182 9.68 -1.97 -7.40
N GLU A 183 10.89 -2.44 -7.12
CA GLU A 183 11.94 -2.60 -8.13
C GLU A 183 11.59 -3.65 -9.19
N SER A 184 10.89 -4.71 -8.81
CA SER A 184 10.43 -5.74 -9.74
C SER A 184 9.46 -5.22 -10.82
N ALA A 185 8.78 -4.11 -10.58
CA ALA A 185 7.89 -3.49 -11.58
C ALA A 185 8.64 -2.93 -12.80
N SER A 186 9.95 -2.67 -12.66
CA SER A 186 10.83 -2.17 -13.73
C SER A 186 11.73 -3.26 -14.33
N ASP A 187 11.62 -4.50 -13.84
CA ASP A 187 12.45 -5.62 -14.30
C ASP A 187 11.91 -6.15 -15.65
N PRO A 188 12.66 -6.01 -16.76
CA PRO A 188 12.20 -6.40 -18.08
C PRO A 188 11.92 -7.90 -18.22
N ASP A 189 12.52 -8.74 -17.40
CA ASP A 189 12.32 -10.19 -17.44
C ASP A 189 11.06 -10.61 -16.67
N LEU A 190 10.64 -9.81 -15.68
CA LEU A 190 9.42 -10.06 -14.89
C LEU A 190 8.16 -9.42 -15.51
N ILE A 191 8.29 -8.33 -16.25
CA ILE A 191 7.14 -7.64 -16.87
C ILE A 191 6.26 -8.57 -17.72
N PRO A 192 6.80 -9.43 -18.63
CA PRO A 192 5.97 -10.35 -19.40
C PRO A 192 5.19 -11.33 -18.51
N LEU A 193 5.80 -11.81 -17.42
CA LEU A 193 5.13 -12.66 -16.46
C LEU A 193 3.97 -11.93 -15.78
N PHE A 194 4.20 -10.70 -15.31
CA PHE A 194 3.19 -9.90 -14.63
C PHE A 194 2.00 -9.58 -15.55
N ILE A 195 2.26 -9.27 -16.81
CA ILE A 195 1.20 -9.10 -17.84
C ILE A 195 0.42 -10.40 -18.00
N GLY A 196 1.11 -11.54 -18.09
CA GLY A 196 0.47 -12.86 -18.19
C GLY A 196 -0.39 -13.23 -16.98
N LEU A 197 -0.07 -12.71 -15.80
CA LEU A 197 -0.87 -12.86 -14.58
C LEU A 197 -2.09 -11.93 -14.54
N GLY A 198 -2.20 -10.97 -15.46
CA GLY A 198 -3.29 -10.01 -15.52
C GLY A 198 -3.10 -8.85 -14.55
N ILE A 199 -1.85 -8.43 -14.31
CA ILE A 199 -1.56 -7.17 -13.61
C ILE A 199 -1.95 -6.02 -14.54
N ASP A 200 -2.77 -5.09 -14.02
CA ASP A 200 -3.36 -4.00 -14.81
C ASP A 200 -2.41 -2.79 -14.95
N GLU A 201 -1.60 -2.53 -13.90
CA GLU A 201 -0.77 -1.33 -13.82
C GLU A 201 0.62 -1.61 -13.24
N PHE A 202 1.62 -0.87 -13.73
CA PHE A 202 3.00 -0.93 -13.30
C PHE A 202 3.44 0.44 -12.78
N SER A 203 3.76 0.53 -11.49
CA SER A 203 4.29 1.75 -10.88
C SER A 203 5.81 1.65 -10.81
N MET A 204 6.50 2.39 -11.66
CA MET A 204 7.96 2.41 -11.75
C MET A 204 8.50 3.84 -11.74
N THR A 205 9.77 3.99 -11.37
CA THR A 205 10.44 5.29 -11.43
C THR A 205 10.63 5.71 -12.88
N PRO A 206 10.45 6.99 -13.22
CA PRO A 206 10.84 7.51 -14.52
C PRO A 206 12.34 7.28 -14.76
N GLN A 207 12.70 6.82 -15.95
CA GLN A 207 14.10 6.70 -16.39
C GLN A 207 14.61 8.03 -16.90
#